data_95ee60248e2b244b52f636b4b3b7f6a6
#
_entry.id   95ee60248e2b244b52f636b4b3b7f6a6
#
_cell.length_a   1.000
_cell.length_b   1.000
_cell.length_c   1.000
_cell.angle_alpha   90.00
_cell.angle_beta   90.00
_cell.angle_gamma   90.00
#
_symmetry.space_group_name_H-M   'P 1'
#
loop_
_entity.id
_entity.type
_entity.pdbx_description
1 polymer ?
#
loop_
_entity_poly.entity_id
_entity_poly.type
_entity_poly.pdbx_seq_one_letter_code
_entity_poly.pdbx_strand_id
1 'polypeptide(L)'
;MPDLQYMCNMDWAEKYRPQHLDEILGNAAAVKQMALWAQTWTADSAPLLLIGKPGIGKTSAALALARDMNWEVLELNASDARTKAVIERIAGNSASTASLFGASRKMVIIDEADNLEGNADRGGARAIADLLKTAKQPVLLIANDAYGVSDSIRRICETVQFNIGYTISFILI
;
A
#
# COMPACT_ATOMS: atom_id res chain seq x y z
N MET A 1 -23.52 4.65 -26.96
CA MET A 1 -22.82 3.35 -27.13
C MET A 1 -21.38 3.61 -26.82
N PRO A 2 -20.79 3.07 -25.75
CA PRO A 2 -19.36 3.23 -25.49
C PRO A 2 -18.57 2.42 -26.51
N ASP A 3 -17.52 3.04 -27.05
CA ASP A 3 -16.67 2.51 -28.12
C ASP A 3 -16.09 1.13 -27.76
N LEU A 4 -16.48 0.12 -28.51
CA LEU A 4 -15.93 -1.25 -28.44
C LEU A 4 -14.40 -1.31 -28.63
N GLN A 5 -13.80 -0.26 -29.17
CA GLN A 5 -12.36 -0.16 -29.41
C GLN A 5 -11.55 0.15 -28.14
N TYR A 6 -12.17 0.75 -27.09
CA TYR A 6 -11.56 0.97 -25.79
C TYR A 6 -11.50 -0.29 -24.90
N MET A 7 -12.35 -1.26 -25.15
CA MET A 7 -12.41 -2.51 -24.37
C MET A 7 -11.34 -3.54 -24.77
N CYS A 8 -10.65 -3.37 -25.88
CA CYS A 8 -9.70 -4.35 -26.41
C CYS A 8 -8.27 -4.19 -25.89
N ASN A 9 -7.94 -3.10 -25.18
CA ASN A 9 -6.58 -2.79 -24.70
C ASN A 9 -6.45 -2.70 -23.17
N MET A 10 -7.49 -3.06 -22.41
CA MET A 10 -7.30 -3.18 -20.96
C MET A 10 -6.52 -4.47 -20.67
N ASP A 11 -5.38 -4.32 -20.01
CA ASP A 11 -4.60 -5.44 -19.50
C ASP A 11 -5.52 -6.35 -18.64
N TRP A 12 -5.47 -7.65 -18.89
CA TRP A 12 -6.29 -8.64 -18.16
C TRP A 12 -6.11 -8.51 -16.65
N ALA A 13 -4.88 -8.18 -16.21
CA ALA A 13 -4.55 -7.96 -14.81
C ALA A 13 -5.33 -6.79 -14.21
N GLU A 14 -5.57 -5.74 -14.98
CA GLU A 14 -6.35 -4.57 -14.56
C GLU A 14 -7.86 -4.86 -14.57
N LYS A 15 -8.34 -5.56 -15.61
CA LYS A 15 -9.76 -5.92 -15.76
C LYS A 15 -10.28 -6.81 -14.63
N TYR A 16 -9.44 -7.73 -14.13
CA TYR A 16 -9.81 -8.69 -13.08
C TYR A 16 -9.18 -8.34 -11.72
N ARG A 17 -8.66 -7.13 -11.57
CA ARG A 17 -8.12 -6.67 -10.28
C ARG A 17 -9.24 -6.63 -9.25
N PRO A 18 -9.07 -7.26 -8.07
CA PRO A 18 -10.03 -7.21 -6.99
C PRO A 18 -10.41 -5.77 -6.65
N GLN A 19 -11.70 -5.52 -6.52
CA GLN A 19 -12.23 -4.21 -6.17
C GLN A 19 -12.43 -4.08 -4.66
N HIS A 20 -12.71 -5.20 -3.99
CA HIS A 20 -12.97 -5.31 -2.56
C HIS A 20 -12.02 -6.30 -1.90
N LEU A 21 -11.77 -6.14 -0.59
CA LEU A 21 -10.89 -7.03 0.16
C LEU A 21 -11.39 -8.47 0.23
N ASP A 22 -12.69 -8.69 0.21
CA ASP A 22 -13.31 -10.02 0.22
C ASP A 22 -13.11 -10.79 -1.09
N GLU A 23 -12.76 -10.11 -2.18
CA GLU A 23 -12.40 -10.72 -3.46
C GLU A 23 -10.96 -11.24 -3.49
N ILE A 24 -10.13 -10.91 -2.48
CA ILE A 24 -8.74 -11.36 -2.39
C ILE A 24 -8.70 -12.85 -2.04
N LEU A 25 -8.28 -13.67 -2.99
CA LEU A 25 -8.13 -15.10 -2.79
C LEU A 25 -6.82 -15.41 -2.05
N GLY A 26 -6.92 -16.22 -1.01
CA GLY A 26 -5.79 -16.54 -0.14
C GLY A 26 -5.48 -15.40 0.85
N ASN A 27 -4.45 -15.58 1.65
CA ASN A 27 -3.99 -14.56 2.62
C ASN A 27 -5.06 -14.00 3.56
N ALA A 28 -6.08 -14.81 3.93
CA ALA A 28 -7.22 -14.35 4.74
C ALA A 28 -6.80 -13.68 6.05
N ALA A 29 -5.72 -14.15 6.70
CA ALA A 29 -5.21 -13.53 7.93
C ALA A 29 -4.65 -12.14 7.66
N ALA A 30 -3.89 -11.96 6.57
CA ALA A 30 -3.34 -10.67 6.16
C ALA A 30 -4.47 -9.69 5.80
N VAL A 31 -5.44 -10.12 5.02
CA VAL A 31 -6.61 -9.31 4.65
C VAL A 31 -7.39 -8.86 5.89
N LYS A 32 -7.62 -9.77 6.85
CA LYS A 32 -8.30 -9.44 8.11
C LYS A 32 -7.51 -8.42 8.93
N GLN A 33 -6.18 -8.56 9.01
CA GLN A 33 -5.32 -7.61 9.73
C GLN A 33 -5.35 -6.23 9.07
N MET A 34 -5.26 -6.16 7.74
CA MET A 34 -5.39 -4.92 6.99
C MET A 34 -6.73 -4.23 7.22
N ALA A 35 -7.83 -4.98 7.17
CA ALA A 35 -9.16 -4.45 7.41
C ALA A 35 -9.30 -3.90 8.84
N LEU A 36 -8.79 -4.62 9.84
CA LEU A 36 -8.81 -4.17 11.23
C LEU A 36 -7.99 -2.88 11.40
N TRP A 37 -6.77 -2.84 10.86
CA TRP A 37 -5.93 -1.65 10.90
C TRP A 37 -6.66 -0.43 10.32
N ALA A 38 -7.30 -0.58 9.15
CA ALA A 38 -7.99 0.52 8.51
C ALA A 38 -9.24 1.00 9.28
N GLN A 39 -10.02 0.06 9.84
CA GLN A 39 -11.22 0.37 10.63
C GLN A 39 -10.87 1.10 11.94
N THR A 40 -9.74 0.77 12.55
CA THR A 40 -9.28 1.38 13.80
C THR A 40 -8.29 2.53 13.60
N TRP A 41 -8.00 2.89 12.35
CA TRP A 41 -6.98 3.88 12.03
C TRP A 41 -7.29 5.26 12.61
N THR A 42 -6.29 5.86 13.25
CA THR A 42 -6.28 7.22 13.76
C THR A 42 -5.00 7.93 13.28
N ALA A 43 -4.91 9.26 13.49
CA ALA A 43 -3.72 10.02 13.13
C ALA A 43 -2.43 9.62 13.89
N ASP A 44 -2.57 8.81 14.94
CA ASP A 44 -1.45 8.28 15.73
C ASP A 44 -1.18 6.79 15.46
N SER A 45 -1.92 6.20 14.51
CA SER A 45 -1.72 4.80 14.12
C SER A 45 -0.39 4.61 13.40
N ALA A 46 0.28 3.49 13.66
CA ALA A 46 1.50 3.11 12.95
C ALA A 46 1.21 2.91 11.45
N PRO A 47 2.16 3.24 10.56
CA PRO A 47 2.08 2.85 9.15
C PRO A 47 1.98 1.34 9.00
N LEU A 48 1.33 0.88 7.92
CA LEU A 48 1.22 -0.55 7.61
C LEU A 48 2.30 -0.96 6.62
N LEU A 49 3.00 -2.08 6.87
CA LEU A 49 4.02 -2.64 5.97
C LEU A 49 3.58 -4.02 5.50
N LEU A 50 3.26 -4.15 4.20
CA LEU A 50 2.96 -5.43 3.57
C LEU A 50 4.24 -6.05 3.03
N ILE A 51 4.54 -7.28 3.47
CA ILE A 51 5.72 -8.01 3.05
C ILE A 51 5.30 -9.32 2.38
N GLY A 52 5.98 -9.68 1.30
CA GLY A 52 5.78 -10.98 0.64
C GLY A 52 6.28 -10.97 -0.80
N LYS A 53 6.41 -12.13 -1.42
CA LYS A 53 6.97 -12.27 -2.77
C LYS A 53 6.23 -11.43 -3.80
N PRO A 54 6.89 -11.03 -4.91
CA PRO A 54 6.20 -10.32 -5.98
C PRO A 54 5.05 -11.16 -6.56
N GLY A 55 4.01 -10.50 -7.07
CA GLY A 55 2.89 -11.13 -7.75
C GLY A 55 1.85 -11.83 -6.86
N ILE A 56 1.93 -11.76 -5.52
CA ILE A 56 0.98 -12.41 -4.60
C ILE A 56 -0.21 -11.53 -4.18
N GLY A 57 -0.40 -10.37 -4.81
CA GLY A 57 -1.58 -9.54 -4.64
C GLY A 57 -1.48 -8.43 -3.59
N LYS A 58 -0.28 -8.07 -3.08
CA LYS A 58 -0.11 -7.00 -2.08
C LYS A 58 -0.68 -5.66 -2.53
N THR A 59 -0.29 -5.19 -3.72
CA THR A 59 -0.75 -3.92 -4.29
C THR A 59 -2.25 -3.94 -4.57
N SER A 60 -2.77 -5.06 -5.07
CA SER A 60 -4.22 -5.24 -5.29
C SER A 60 -5.00 -5.16 -3.96
N ALA A 61 -4.48 -5.79 -2.89
CA ALA A 61 -5.10 -5.73 -1.58
C ALA A 61 -5.07 -4.31 -0.99
N ALA A 62 -3.96 -3.56 -1.18
CA ALA A 62 -3.86 -2.17 -0.74
C ALA A 62 -4.89 -1.27 -1.43
N LEU A 63 -5.07 -1.43 -2.74
CA LEU A 63 -6.05 -0.68 -3.52
C LEU A 63 -7.50 -1.06 -3.16
N ALA A 64 -7.78 -2.35 -2.98
CA ALA A 64 -9.09 -2.83 -2.52
C ALA A 64 -9.43 -2.26 -1.13
N LEU A 65 -8.47 -2.26 -0.20
CA LEU A 65 -8.63 -1.65 1.12
C LEU A 65 -9.03 -0.18 1.05
N ALA A 66 -8.33 0.60 0.20
CA ALA A 66 -8.64 2.02 0.04
C ALA A 66 -10.05 2.25 -0.49
N ARG A 67 -10.50 1.42 -1.44
CA ARG A 67 -11.87 1.48 -1.98
C ARG A 67 -12.91 1.16 -0.92
N ASP A 68 -12.71 0.08 -0.15
CA ASP A 68 -13.61 -0.33 0.93
C ASP A 68 -13.76 0.77 2.00
N MET A 69 -12.69 1.51 2.25
CA MET A 69 -12.67 2.62 3.21
C MET A 69 -13.10 3.96 2.61
N ASN A 70 -13.38 4.01 1.31
CA ASN A 70 -13.64 5.25 0.57
C ASN A 70 -12.51 6.28 0.77
N TRP A 71 -11.24 5.82 0.66
CA TRP A 71 -10.06 6.66 0.72
C TRP A 71 -9.51 6.95 -0.67
N GLU A 72 -9.10 8.18 -0.90
CA GLU A 72 -8.35 8.55 -2.10
C GLU A 72 -6.93 7.97 -2.03
N VAL A 73 -6.42 7.42 -3.12
CA VAL A 73 -5.09 6.80 -3.15
C VAL A 73 -4.09 7.73 -3.82
N LEU A 74 -2.92 7.86 -3.19
CA LEU A 74 -1.71 8.41 -3.77
C LEU A 74 -0.66 7.30 -3.82
N GLU A 75 -0.43 6.73 -5.00
CA GLU A 75 0.62 5.75 -5.22
C GLU A 75 1.96 6.43 -5.50
N LEU A 76 3.01 5.95 -4.85
CA LEU A 76 4.38 6.40 -5.00
C LEU A 76 5.27 5.16 -5.14
N ASN A 77 6.15 5.15 -6.13
CA ASN A 77 7.21 4.15 -6.20
C ASN A 77 8.39 4.61 -5.34
N ALA A 78 9.00 3.72 -4.57
CA ALA A 78 10.13 4.05 -3.70
C ALA A 78 11.35 4.58 -4.46
N SER A 79 11.52 4.22 -5.73
CA SER A 79 12.54 4.80 -6.60
C SER A 79 12.31 6.29 -6.86
N ASP A 80 11.04 6.73 -6.88
CA ASP A 80 10.64 8.14 -7.00
C ASP A 80 10.69 8.84 -5.63
N ALA A 81 10.59 8.07 -4.54
CA ALA A 81 10.56 8.54 -3.16
C ALA A 81 11.87 9.19 -2.69
N ARG A 82 12.96 8.99 -3.40
CA ARG A 82 14.24 9.70 -3.16
C ARG A 82 14.15 11.20 -3.44
N THR A 83 13.07 11.63 -4.05
CA THR A 83 12.89 13.04 -4.38
C THR A 83 12.19 13.79 -3.25
N LYS A 84 12.62 15.01 -3.01
CA LYS A 84 12.02 15.99 -2.11
C LYS A 84 10.47 16.06 -2.23
N ALA A 85 9.94 15.75 -3.42
CA ALA A 85 8.50 15.74 -3.71
C ALA A 85 7.70 14.70 -2.91
N VAL A 86 8.27 13.52 -2.61
CA VAL A 86 7.59 12.51 -1.78
C VAL A 86 7.57 12.94 -0.32
N ILE A 87 8.71 13.45 0.15
CA ILE A 87 8.85 14.01 1.50
C ILE A 87 7.82 15.13 1.69
N GLU A 88 7.70 16.04 0.74
CA GLU A 88 6.74 17.13 0.78
C GLU A 88 5.28 16.64 0.69
N ARG A 89 4.99 15.58 -0.06
CA ARG A 89 3.64 15.01 -0.18
C ARG A 89 3.21 14.25 1.06
N ILE A 90 4.11 13.53 1.73
CA ILE A 90 3.82 12.87 3.01
C ILE A 90 3.71 13.90 4.13
N ALA A 91 4.60 14.90 4.17
CA ALA A 91 4.63 15.92 5.21
C ALA A 91 3.69 17.11 4.93
N GLY A 92 3.48 17.45 3.66
CA GLY A 92 2.92 18.74 3.26
C GLY A 92 1.40 18.83 3.18
N ASN A 93 0.66 17.74 3.25
CA ASN A 93 -0.79 17.76 2.99
C ASN A 93 -1.68 17.71 4.23
N SER A 94 -1.16 18.16 5.37
CA SER A 94 -1.99 18.30 6.58
C SER A 94 -2.98 19.48 6.52
N ALA A 95 -2.91 20.36 5.53
CA ALA A 95 -3.61 21.66 5.61
C ALA A 95 -4.62 21.97 4.47
N SER A 96 -4.69 21.24 3.35
CA SER A 96 -5.44 21.79 2.22
C SER A 96 -6.17 20.81 1.29
N THR A 97 -6.51 19.61 1.72
CA THR A 97 -7.31 18.76 0.83
C THR A 97 -8.59 18.27 1.49
N ALA A 98 -9.59 19.15 1.52
CA ALA A 98 -10.95 18.69 1.37
C ALA A 98 -10.97 17.91 0.05
N SER A 99 -11.26 16.60 0.11
CA SER A 99 -11.38 15.77 -1.08
C SER A 99 -12.34 16.40 -2.05
N LEU A 100 -11.91 16.69 -3.28
CA LEU A 100 -12.77 17.24 -4.34
C LEU A 100 -13.87 16.26 -4.76
N PHE A 101 -13.78 14.99 -4.32
CA PHE A 101 -14.70 13.91 -4.72
C PHE A 101 -15.42 13.22 -3.55
N GLY A 102 -15.44 13.81 -2.34
CA GLY A 102 -16.16 13.25 -1.20
C GLY A 102 -15.48 12.04 -0.56
N ALA A 103 -14.21 11.74 -0.87
CA ALA A 103 -13.43 10.73 -0.17
C ALA A 103 -13.20 11.14 1.29
N SER A 104 -13.24 10.18 2.22
CA SER A 104 -13.13 10.47 3.64
C SER A 104 -11.70 10.82 4.06
N ARG A 105 -10.70 10.27 3.37
CA ARG A 105 -9.26 10.42 3.66
C ARG A 105 -8.42 10.19 2.41
N LYS A 106 -7.14 10.54 2.49
CA LYS A 106 -6.13 10.19 1.48
C LYS A 106 -5.18 9.15 2.07
N MET A 107 -5.01 8.02 1.41
CA MET A 107 -4.02 7.00 1.75
C MET A 107 -2.80 7.11 0.83
N VAL A 108 -1.62 7.09 1.40
CA VAL A 108 -0.36 7.04 0.65
C VAL A 108 0.09 5.58 0.57
N ILE A 109 0.28 5.07 -0.64
CA ILE A 109 0.89 3.76 -0.89
C ILE A 109 2.31 4.00 -1.41
N ILE A 110 3.31 3.42 -0.73
CA ILE A 110 4.71 3.42 -1.16
C ILE A 110 5.05 2.01 -1.61
N ASP A 111 5.10 1.80 -2.93
CA ASP A 111 5.47 0.50 -3.49
C ASP A 111 6.99 0.35 -3.60
N GLU A 112 7.49 -0.89 -3.61
CA GLU A 112 8.91 -1.24 -3.63
C GLU A 112 9.72 -0.61 -2.49
N ALA A 113 9.15 -0.57 -1.28
CA ALA A 113 9.77 0.05 -0.11
C ALA A 113 11.13 -0.59 0.29
N ASP A 114 11.44 -1.78 -0.20
CA ASP A 114 12.76 -2.43 -0.13
C ASP A 114 13.83 -1.68 -0.95
N ASN A 115 13.45 -0.81 -1.89
CA ASN A 115 14.37 0.04 -2.64
C ASN A 115 14.62 1.42 -1.99
N LEU A 116 14.00 1.74 -0.85
CA LEU A 116 14.22 3.00 -0.14
C LEU A 116 15.66 3.19 0.33
N GLU A 117 16.42 2.10 0.55
CA GLU A 117 17.82 2.09 0.93
C GLU A 117 18.77 1.93 -0.28
N GLY A 118 18.64 2.74 -1.31
CA GLY A 118 19.68 2.77 -2.34
C GLY A 118 20.94 3.50 -1.86
N ASN A 119 22.00 2.76 -1.74
CA ASN A 119 23.45 3.03 -1.81
C ASN A 119 24.06 4.37 -1.31
N ALA A 120 23.37 5.33 -0.78
CA ALA A 120 24.01 6.60 -0.47
C ALA A 120 23.85 7.14 0.94
N ASP A 121 22.78 6.88 1.69
CA ASP A 121 22.70 7.58 2.97
C ASP A 121 21.87 6.86 4.05
N ARG A 122 22.56 6.39 5.09
CA ARG A 122 21.91 6.07 6.39
C ARG A 122 21.05 7.22 6.93
N GLY A 123 21.23 8.44 6.43
CA GLY A 123 20.42 9.62 6.74
C GLY A 123 19.05 9.61 6.05
N GLY A 124 18.93 9.08 4.83
CA GLY A 124 17.69 9.09 4.06
C GLY A 124 16.61 8.19 4.65
N ALA A 125 16.95 6.95 5.02
CA ALA A 125 16.01 6.02 5.64
C ALA A 125 15.50 6.52 7.00
N ARG A 126 16.36 7.19 7.77
CA ARG A 126 15.97 7.78 9.06
C ARG A 126 15.04 8.98 8.87
N ALA A 127 15.32 9.83 7.89
CA ALA A 127 14.46 10.95 7.55
C ALA A 127 13.06 10.49 7.10
N ILE A 128 13.00 9.43 6.28
CA ILE A 128 11.73 8.80 5.88
C ILE A 128 11.00 8.21 7.10
N ALA A 129 11.70 7.49 7.97
CA ALA A 129 11.09 6.97 9.19
C ALA A 129 10.52 8.07 10.09
N ASP A 130 11.21 9.19 10.22
CA ASP A 130 10.73 10.34 11.01
C ASP A 130 9.51 11.00 10.35
N LEU A 131 9.48 11.08 9.03
CA LEU A 131 8.29 11.54 8.29
C LEU A 131 7.09 10.61 8.46
N LEU A 132 7.30 9.31 8.38
CA LEU A 132 6.25 8.31 8.57
C LEU A 132 5.61 8.40 9.96
N LYS A 133 6.39 8.72 11.00
CA LYS A 133 5.89 8.94 12.37
C LYS A 133 5.01 10.19 12.49
N THR A 134 5.26 11.19 11.67
CA THR A 134 4.54 12.48 11.73
C THR A 134 3.39 12.56 10.73
N ALA A 135 3.23 11.56 9.89
CA ALA A 135 2.15 11.49 8.90
C ALA A 135 0.78 11.49 9.58
N LYS A 136 -0.10 12.40 9.17
CA LYS A 136 -1.49 12.52 9.66
C LYS A 136 -2.50 11.89 8.70
N GLN A 137 -2.04 11.01 7.85
CA GLN A 137 -2.82 10.26 6.86
C GLN A 137 -2.40 8.80 6.88
N PRO A 138 -3.27 7.85 6.47
CA PRO A 138 -2.91 6.45 6.36
C PRO A 138 -1.72 6.28 5.40
N VAL A 139 -0.68 5.60 5.85
CA VAL A 139 0.48 5.25 5.02
C VAL A 139 0.64 3.75 5.00
N LEU A 140 0.76 3.18 3.80
CA LEU A 140 0.95 1.77 3.55
C LEU A 140 2.19 1.58 2.69
N LEU A 141 3.12 0.77 3.17
CA LEU A 141 4.34 0.41 2.47
C LEU A 141 4.22 -1.02 1.93
N ILE A 142 4.75 -1.27 0.74
CA ILE A 142 4.79 -2.59 0.12
C ILE A 142 6.25 -2.95 -0.14
N ALA A 143 6.67 -4.12 0.32
CA ALA A 143 8.01 -4.64 0.10
C ALA A 143 7.95 -6.11 -0.35
N ASN A 144 8.94 -6.51 -1.14
CA ASN A 144 9.08 -7.90 -1.56
C ASN A 144 9.85 -8.72 -0.52
N ASP A 145 10.78 -8.07 0.18
CA ASP A 145 11.60 -8.68 1.23
C ASP A 145 11.70 -7.76 2.46
N ALA A 146 11.54 -8.35 3.64
CA ALA A 146 11.69 -7.66 4.91
C ALA A 146 13.10 -7.12 5.12
N TYR A 147 14.11 -7.83 4.63
CA TYR A 147 15.53 -7.45 4.81
C TYR A 147 15.94 -6.25 3.94
N GLY A 148 15.22 -5.99 2.85
CA GLY A 148 15.42 -4.79 2.03
C GLY A 148 14.85 -3.52 2.65
N VAL A 149 13.99 -3.63 3.67
CA VAL A 149 13.42 -2.48 4.39
C VAL A 149 14.25 -2.21 5.63
N SER A 150 14.69 -0.96 5.81
CA SER A 150 15.53 -0.57 6.95
C SER A 150 14.88 -0.87 8.30
N ASP A 151 15.73 -1.20 9.28
CA ASP A 151 15.28 -1.43 10.65
C ASP A 151 14.55 -0.23 11.25
N SER A 152 14.94 0.99 10.87
CA SER A 152 14.31 2.23 11.33
C SER A 152 12.86 2.33 10.87
N ILE A 153 12.56 1.90 9.64
CA ILE A 153 11.20 1.87 9.09
C ILE A 153 10.42 0.68 9.66
N ARG A 154 11.00 -0.53 9.66
CA ARG A 154 10.30 -1.73 10.17
C ARG A 154 9.81 -1.59 11.61
N ARG A 155 10.61 -0.94 12.48
CA ARG A 155 10.27 -0.77 13.90
C ARG A 155 9.08 0.14 14.16
N ILE A 156 8.75 1.01 13.23
CA ILE A 156 7.63 1.95 13.36
C ILE A 156 6.38 1.50 12.65
N CYS A 157 6.47 0.45 11.82
CA CYS A 157 5.36 -0.08 11.05
C CYS A 157 4.72 -1.29 11.74
N GLU A 158 3.42 -1.43 11.60
CA GLU A 158 2.73 -2.69 11.78
C GLU A 158 2.96 -3.57 10.55
N THR A 159 3.47 -4.79 10.73
CA THR A 159 3.84 -5.67 9.62
C THR A 159 2.77 -6.71 9.34
N VAL A 160 2.38 -6.82 8.08
CA VAL A 160 1.45 -7.83 7.56
C VAL A 160 2.18 -8.71 6.55
N GLN A 161 2.21 -10.02 6.82
CA GLN A 161 2.89 -10.98 5.98
C GLN A 161 1.93 -11.60 4.97
N PHE A 162 2.23 -11.43 3.68
CA PHE A 162 1.61 -12.15 2.59
C PHE A 162 2.41 -13.40 2.24
N ASN A 163 1.73 -14.52 2.12
CA ASN A 163 2.33 -15.81 1.80
C ASN A 163 1.78 -16.36 0.48
N ILE A 164 2.55 -17.21 -0.19
CA ILE A 164 2.04 -17.97 -1.31
C ILE A 164 1.01 -18.96 -0.74
N GLY A 165 -0.28 -18.66 -0.92
CA GLY A 165 -1.34 -19.58 -0.54
C GLY A 165 -1.32 -20.79 -1.49
N TYR A 166 -0.96 -21.95 -0.98
CA TYR A 166 -1.30 -23.20 -1.66
C TYR A 166 -2.79 -23.44 -1.47
N THR A 167 -3.62 -22.81 -2.29
CA THR A 167 -5.00 -23.26 -2.42
C THR A 167 -4.96 -24.56 -3.21
N ILE A 168 -4.81 -25.69 -2.49
CA ILE A 168 -5.07 -27.00 -3.07
C ILE A 168 -6.59 -27.05 -3.22
N SER A 169 -7.11 -26.50 -4.31
CA SER A 169 -8.46 -26.81 -4.75
C SER A 169 -8.43 -28.23 -5.25
N PHE A 170 -8.68 -29.19 -4.35
CA PHE A 170 -9.15 -30.49 -4.79
C PHE A 170 -10.52 -30.27 -5.42
N ILE A 171 -10.53 -30.05 -6.73
CA ILE A 171 -11.72 -30.32 -7.52
C ILE A 171 -11.76 -31.86 -7.61
N LEU A 172 -12.47 -32.47 -6.67
CA LEU A 172 -12.96 -33.84 -6.86
C LEU A 172 -14.14 -33.72 -7.82
N ILE A 173 -13.91 -34.25 -9.01
CA ILE A 173 -14.94 -34.58 -10.02
C ILE A 173 -15.85 -35.64 -9.45
#